data_6428599333bef8748ea3be599493739a
#
_entry.id   6428599333bef8748ea3be599493739a
#
_cell.length_a   1.000
_cell.length_b   1.000
_cell.length_c   1.000
_cell.angle_alpha   90.00
_cell.angle_beta   90.00
_cell.angle_gamma   90.00
#
_symmetry.space_group_name_H-M   'P 1'
#
loop_
_entity.id
_entity.type
_entity.pdbx_description
1 polymer ?
#
loop_
_entity_poly.entity_id
_entity_poly.type
_entity_poly.pdbx_seq_one_letter_code
_entity_poly.pdbx_strand_id
1 'polypeptide(L)' 'MIEAELKLAKYFDSLMEFAENSSQSEQDSILLAGAMMGVAKVIYQRHLHPNEAQNLLDHSGYDLLNLIKPTLH' A
#
# COMPACT_ATOMS: atom_id res chain seq x y z
N MET A 1 -10.01 14.82 3.48
CA MET A 1 -9.89 13.56 4.25
C MET A 1 -10.68 12.43 3.63
N ILE A 2 -12.01 12.60 3.47
CA ILE A 2 -12.84 11.56 2.85
C ILE A 2 -12.35 11.23 1.43
N GLU A 3 -11.97 12.25 0.69
CA GLU A 3 -11.50 12.08 -0.68
C GLU A 3 -10.22 11.26 -0.75
N ALA A 4 -9.27 11.52 0.14
CA ALA A 4 -8.02 10.76 0.20
C ALA A 4 -8.27 9.30 0.57
N GLU A 5 -9.21 9.05 1.47
CA GLU A 5 -9.57 7.70 1.88
C GLU A 5 -10.22 6.92 0.75
N LEU A 6 -11.10 7.56 -0.01
CA LEU A 6 -11.73 6.93 -1.16
C LEU A 6 -10.70 6.60 -2.25
N LYS A 7 -9.74 7.50 -2.47
CA LYS A 7 -8.66 7.24 -3.41
C LYS A 7 -7.80 6.07 -2.97
N LEU A 8 -7.45 6.04 -1.69
CA LEU A 8 -6.63 4.95 -1.16
C LEU A 8 -7.34 3.60 -1.31
N ALA A 9 -8.63 3.56 -1.00
CA ALA A 9 -9.42 2.35 -1.16
C ALA A 9 -9.48 1.90 -2.62
N LYS A 10 -9.64 2.82 -3.55
CA LYS A 10 -9.65 2.50 -4.98
C LYS A 10 -8.31 1.95 -5.44
N TYR A 11 -7.21 2.57 -5.00
CA TYR A 11 -5.88 2.07 -5.34
C TYR A 11 -5.65 0.68 -4.75
N PHE A 12 -6.07 0.47 -3.51
CA PHE A 12 -5.95 -0.83 -2.86
C PHE A 12 -6.71 -1.90 -3.66
N ASP A 13 -7.96 -1.63 -4.01
CA ASP A 13 -8.79 -2.57 -4.75
C ASP A 13 -8.20 -2.86 -6.13
N SER A 14 -7.70 -1.84 -6.81
CA SER A 14 -7.08 -2.00 -8.12
C SER A 14 -5.82 -2.86 -8.04
N LEU A 15 -5.00 -2.65 -7.03
CA LEU A 15 -3.79 -3.42 -6.83
C LEU A 15 -4.09 -4.87 -6.46
N MET A 16 -5.13 -5.09 -5.64
CA MET A 16 -5.55 -6.45 -5.31
C MET A 16 -6.05 -7.19 -6.54
N GLU A 17 -6.84 -6.53 -7.37
CA GLU A 17 -7.31 -7.12 -8.61
C GLU A 17 -6.15 -7.45 -9.54
N PHE A 18 -5.21 -6.54 -9.67
CA PHE A 18 -4.00 -6.78 -10.45
C PHE A 18 -3.22 -7.98 -9.91
N ALA A 19 -3.07 -8.06 -8.61
CA ALA A 19 -2.34 -9.15 -7.97
C ALA A 19 -3.03 -10.49 -8.22
N GLU A 20 -4.35 -10.55 -8.07
CA GLU A 20 -5.10 -11.78 -8.30
C GLU A 20 -5.02 -12.24 -9.75
N ASN A 21 -5.08 -11.30 -10.69
CA ASN A 21 -5.02 -11.61 -12.11
C ASN A 21 -3.62 -11.98 -12.59
N SER A 22 -2.60 -11.47 -11.94
CA SER A 22 -1.21 -11.67 -12.35
C SER A 22 -0.56 -12.87 -11.70
N SER A 23 -1.05 -13.28 -10.54
CA SER A 23 -0.44 -14.38 -9.77
C SER A 23 -1.03 -15.71 -10.20
N GLN A 24 -0.17 -16.65 -10.58
CA GLN A 24 -0.59 -17.99 -10.98
C GLN A 24 -0.25 -19.04 -9.94
N SER A 25 0.48 -18.67 -8.91
CA SER A 25 0.89 -19.57 -7.85
C SER A 25 1.11 -18.78 -6.57
N GLU A 26 1.21 -19.49 -5.46
CA GLU A 26 1.52 -18.87 -4.18
C GLU A 26 2.88 -18.16 -4.24
N GLN A 27 3.85 -18.76 -4.89
CA GLN A 27 5.16 -18.14 -5.04
C GLN A 27 5.10 -16.84 -5.82
N ASP A 28 4.31 -16.83 -6.91
CA ASP A 28 4.13 -15.60 -7.69
C ASP A 28 3.52 -14.49 -6.84
N SER A 29 2.55 -14.83 -6.00
CA SER A 29 1.92 -13.87 -5.12
C SER A 29 2.92 -13.24 -4.15
N ILE A 30 3.80 -14.06 -3.58
CA ILE A 30 4.83 -13.58 -2.66
C ILE A 30 5.82 -12.67 -3.38
N LEU A 31 6.26 -13.06 -4.58
CA LEU A 31 7.17 -12.25 -5.37
C LEU A 31 6.55 -10.91 -5.76
N LEU A 32 5.27 -10.94 -6.15
CA LEU A 32 4.56 -9.72 -6.49
C LEU A 32 4.44 -8.79 -5.30
N ALA A 33 4.12 -9.33 -4.13
CA ALA A 33 4.06 -8.53 -2.91
C ALA A 33 5.39 -7.85 -2.61
N GLY A 34 6.49 -8.57 -2.77
CA GLY A 34 7.83 -8.00 -2.62
C GLY A 34 8.10 -6.87 -3.61
N ALA A 35 7.70 -7.07 -4.86
CA ALA A 35 7.84 -6.04 -5.89
C ALA A 35 7.01 -4.81 -5.56
N MET A 36 5.79 -4.98 -5.06
CA MET A 36 4.94 -3.86 -4.66
C MET A 36 5.56 -3.06 -3.52
N MET A 37 6.15 -3.73 -2.55
CA MET A 37 6.86 -3.05 -1.46
C MET A 37 8.06 -2.27 -1.97
N GLY A 38 8.78 -2.82 -2.94
CA GLY A 38 9.89 -2.12 -3.56
C GLY A 38 9.46 -0.84 -4.26
N VAL A 39 8.36 -0.91 -5.01
CA VAL A 39 7.80 0.26 -5.68
C VAL A 39 7.35 1.29 -4.64
N ALA A 40 6.66 0.85 -3.60
CA ALA A 40 6.20 1.74 -2.54
C ALA A 40 7.38 2.48 -1.89
N LYS A 41 8.46 1.75 -1.61
CA LYS A 41 9.65 2.34 -1.02
C LYS A 41 10.24 3.43 -1.90
N VAL A 42 10.35 3.17 -3.20
CA VAL A 42 10.87 4.16 -4.15
C VAL A 42 9.99 5.41 -4.16
N ILE A 43 8.68 5.25 -4.19
CA ILE A 43 7.75 6.38 -4.22
C ILE A 43 7.88 7.21 -2.94
N TYR A 44 7.88 6.56 -1.79
CA TYR A 44 8.02 7.27 -0.52
C TYR A 44 9.33 8.02 -0.42
N GLN A 45 10.43 7.41 -0.87
CA GLN A 45 11.75 8.04 -0.83
C GLN A 45 11.83 9.27 -1.71
N ARG A 46 11.05 9.32 -2.79
CA ARG A 46 11.02 10.48 -3.68
C ARG A 46 10.28 11.67 -3.10
N HIS A 47 9.31 11.42 -2.22
CA HIS A 47 8.38 12.46 -1.80
C HIS A 47 8.40 12.77 -0.30
N LEU A 48 9.06 11.94 0.49
CA LEU A 48 9.03 12.06 1.95
C LEU A 48 10.44 12.05 2.53
N HIS A 49 10.56 12.61 3.73
CA HIS A 49 11.77 12.44 4.53
C HIS A 49 11.97 10.96 4.90
N PRO A 50 13.22 10.51 5.07
CA PRO A 50 13.49 9.11 5.41
C PRO A 50 12.71 8.59 6.60
N ASN A 51 12.53 9.40 7.64
CA ASN A 51 11.78 8.97 8.82
C ASN A 51 10.30 8.78 8.52
N GLU A 52 9.72 9.68 7.72
CA GLU A 52 8.33 9.57 7.31
C GLU A 52 8.12 8.37 6.40
N ALA A 53 9.04 8.17 5.46
CA ALA A 53 8.97 7.04 4.54
C ALA A 53 9.01 5.72 5.29
N GLN A 54 9.92 5.59 6.26
CA GLN A 54 10.05 4.37 7.05
C GLN A 54 8.81 4.13 7.88
N ASN A 55 8.25 5.17 8.46
CA ASN A 55 7.04 5.07 9.26
C ASN A 55 5.87 4.53 8.44
N LEU A 56 5.72 5.03 7.21
CA LEU A 56 4.64 4.54 6.32
C LEU A 56 4.91 3.14 5.82
N LEU A 57 6.17 2.79 5.57
CA LEU A 57 6.52 1.44 5.10
C LEU A 57 6.24 0.37 6.15
N ASP A 58 6.21 0.74 7.41
CA ASP A 58 5.92 -0.19 8.50
C ASP A 58 4.42 -0.55 8.58
N HIS A 59 3.59 0.03 7.72
CA HIS A 59 2.15 -0.18 7.75
C HIS A 59 1.64 -0.67 6.40
N SER A 60 0.60 -1.52 6.44
CA SER A 60 -0.10 -1.95 5.23
C SER A 60 -1.09 -0.88 4.79
N GLY A 61 -1.70 -1.08 3.61
CA GLY A 61 -2.71 -0.15 3.10
C GLY A 61 -3.86 0.10 4.06
N TYR A 62 -4.35 -0.94 4.73
CA TYR A 62 -5.43 -0.77 5.69
C TYR A 62 -4.96 -0.09 6.97
N ASP A 63 -3.73 -0.35 7.37
CA ASP A 63 -3.15 0.36 8.51
C ASP A 63 -3.01 1.85 8.21
N LEU A 64 -2.69 2.20 6.97
CA LEU A 64 -2.67 3.60 6.55
C LEU A 64 -4.04 4.26 6.67
N LEU A 65 -5.10 3.55 6.31
CA LEU A 65 -6.45 4.05 6.49
C LEU A 65 -6.76 4.32 7.95
N ASN A 66 -6.32 3.43 8.83
CA ASN A 66 -6.50 3.61 10.27
C ASN A 66 -5.69 4.80 10.81
N LEU A 67 -4.52 5.05 10.26
CA LEU A 67 -3.72 6.21 10.63
C LEU A 67 -4.37 7.51 10.20
N ILE A 68 -5.01 7.51 9.03
CA ILE A 68 -5.73 8.67 8.50
C ILE A 68 -7.04 8.87 9.26
N LYS A 69 -7.73 7.78 9.60
CA LYS A 69 -9.01 7.81 10.32
C LYS A 69 -8.99 6.86 11.51
N PRO A 70 -8.23 7.18 12.56
CA PRO A 70 -8.09 6.27 13.70
C PRO A 70 -9.39 6.03 14.47
N THR A 71 -10.43 6.81 14.21
CA THR A 71 -11.70 6.68 14.93
C THR A 71 -12.69 5.78 14.21
N LEU A 72 -12.32 5.16 13.11
CA LEU A 72 -13.22 4.34 12.30
C LEU A 72 -13.17 2.86 12.66
N HIS A 73 -13.26 2.57 13.90
CA HIS A 73 -13.29 1.15 14.31
C HIS A 73 -14.67 0.69 14.68
#